data_79aca51c86ce29aceba2353c35360e6b
#
_entry.id   79aca51c86ce29aceba2353c35360e6b
#
_cell.length_a   1.000
_cell.length_b   1.000
_cell.length_c   1.000
_cell.angle_alpha   90.00
_cell.angle_beta   90.00
_cell.angle_gamma   90.00
#
_symmetry.space_group_name_H-M   'P 1'
#
loop_
_entity.id
_entity.type
_entity.pdbx_description
1 polymer ?
#
loop_
_entity_poly.entity_id
_entity_poly.type
_entity_poly.pdbx_seq_one_letter_code
_entity_poly.pdbx_strand_id
1 'polypeptide(L)'
;EAITMSKRYDIVIKKYTILAIILVIFVFLLLKRYIPKRKISIKKYFVSLLVVLCTTILSYKLLYKNEDIYNGVGNTSLINIWIGTRQSQIRGLVYPFICTIKDSTDKKPKDYNENKTKNILNKYNYENIPDNKKVNIISIMLEAYNDFSKFDTINFNEDIYINLHDIEEKSISGNLVTTIFGGGTIVTERDFLTGYYKFPDFRTKTNSYVWYFKEQGYRTEAMHPIYGAFYNRTSYNPNLGFDIYYNYENKFSHIQEQFLNDYDFFDYIIEGYEKSRDDGIPYFNFSVTYQNHGPYNEFEYEGKEYFFDDIGYDNAAYKTINEYFSGIKKTDEALKKLVDYFEKEEEPVIIILFGDHNPYLGEGALAYNEFGINLDLSTLEGFENYYETLYIIYGNESAKRTFNQDFIGHGDTISPIFLMNEVFSYCNMKGNEYLQYMEKLKNNIDVMSDYYYKEDGTFIKKEQTKYSKLIKEYESVNYYYSRNFRETHKT
;
A
#
# COMPACT_ATOMS: atom_id res chain seq x y z
N GLU A 1 19.38 -17.60 -4.44
CA GLU A 1 18.73 -16.33 -4.02
C GLU A 1 19.74 -15.21 -3.79
N ALA A 2 20.74 -15.32 -2.90
CA ALA A 2 21.74 -14.27 -2.67
C ALA A 2 22.52 -13.86 -3.93
N ILE A 3 22.87 -14.81 -4.81
CA ILE A 3 23.56 -14.55 -6.08
C ILE A 3 22.65 -13.89 -7.11
N THR A 4 21.34 -14.20 -7.09
CA THR A 4 20.35 -13.57 -7.98
C THR A 4 20.01 -12.14 -7.52
N MET A 5 20.03 -11.90 -6.22
CA MET A 5 19.86 -10.56 -5.65
C MET A 5 21.05 -9.65 -5.93
N SER A 6 22.30 -10.18 -5.92
CA SER A 6 23.49 -9.36 -6.20
C SER A 6 23.53 -8.77 -7.61
N LYS A 7 22.81 -9.37 -8.57
CA LYS A 7 22.68 -8.85 -9.95
C LYS A 7 21.66 -7.71 -10.10
N ARG A 8 20.85 -7.43 -9.07
CA ARG A 8 19.80 -6.39 -9.08
C ARG A 8 20.16 -5.14 -8.28
N TYR A 9 21.27 -5.17 -7.57
CA TYR A 9 21.78 -4.00 -6.84
C TYR A 9 23.14 -3.63 -7.38
N ASP A 10 23.30 -2.37 -7.76
CA ASP A 10 24.63 -1.79 -7.99
C ASP A 10 25.35 -1.72 -6.64
N ILE A 11 26.06 -2.80 -6.29
CA ILE A 11 26.85 -2.85 -5.06
C ILE A 11 28.08 -1.99 -5.29
N VAL A 12 27.97 -0.71 -5.01
CA VAL A 12 29.11 0.21 -5.01
C VAL A 12 29.96 -0.05 -3.76
N ILE A 13 31.01 -0.84 -3.91
CA ILE A 13 31.99 -1.04 -2.84
C ILE A 13 32.86 0.21 -2.74
N LYS A 14 32.57 1.06 -1.76
CA LYS A 14 33.34 2.26 -1.50
C LYS A 14 34.76 1.89 -1.02
N LYS A 15 35.77 2.71 -1.40
CA LYS A 15 37.19 2.46 -1.05
C LYS A 15 37.47 2.24 0.44
N TYR A 16 36.69 2.87 1.33
CA TYR A 16 36.82 2.65 2.79
C TYR A 16 36.25 1.30 3.24
N THR A 17 35.34 0.70 2.52
CA THR A 17 34.88 -0.68 2.81
C THR A 17 36.00 -1.67 2.53
N ILE A 18 36.73 -1.48 1.43
CA ILE A 18 37.92 -2.30 1.11
C ILE A 18 39.00 -2.10 2.18
N LEU A 19 39.23 -0.84 2.59
CA LEU A 19 40.21 -0.50 3.64
C LEU A 19 39.84 -1.15 4.98
N ALA A 20 38.55 -1.11 5.35
CA ALA A 20 38.05 -1.77 6.56
C ALA A 20 38.24 -3.29 6.52
N ILE A 21 37.96 -3.93 5.39
CA ILE A 21 38.20 -5.38 5.21
C ILE A 21 39.69 -5.70 5.35
N ILE A 22 40.57 -4.91 4.70
CA ILE A 22 42.02 -5.08 4.82
C ILE A 22 42.47 -4.94 6.28
N LEU A 23 41.96 -3.93 6.99
CA LEU A 23 42.26 -3.71 8.41
C LEU A 23 41.81 -4.87 9.28
N VAL A 24 40.62 -5.41 9.07
CA VAL A 24 40.11 -6.58 9.80
C VAL A 24 41.00 -7.82 9.55
N ILE A 25 41.36 -8.06 8.30
CA ILE A 25 42.26 -9.15 7.92
C ILE A 25 43.65 -8.95 8.59
N PHE A 26 44.18 -7.73 8.56
CA PHE A 26 45.46 -7.42 9.20
C PHE A 26 45.44 -7.62 10.70
N VAL A 27 44.39 -7.13 11.39
CA VAL A 27 44.21 -7.36 12.83
C VAL A 27 44.08 -8.85 13.13
N PHE A 28 43.33 -9.60 12.32
CA PHE A 28 43.21 -11.05 12.48
C PHE A 28 44.56 -11.77 12.34
N LEU A 29 45.37 -11.37 11.37
CA LEU A 29 46.72 -11.94 11.19
C LEU A 29 47.64 -11.59 12.34
N LEU A 30 47.59 -10.37 12.87
CA LEU A 30 48.33 -9.97 14.07
C LEU A 30 47.90 -10.81 15.28
N LEU A 31 46.60 -10.92 15.53
CA LEU A 31 46.06 -11.74 16.63
C LEU A 31 46.51 -13.19 16.49
N LYS A 32 46.46 -13.78 15.29
CA LYS A 32 46.94 -15.13 15.01
C LYS A 32 48.44 -15.32 15.31
N ARG A 33 49.23 -14.25 15.12
CA ARG A 33 50.68 -14.28 15.40
C ARG A 33 51.00 -14.14 16.87
N TYR A 34 50.28 -13.30 17.60
CA TYR A 34 50.59 -12.97 19.00
C TYR A 34 49.80 -13.78 20.03
N ILE A 35 48.65 -14.36 19.65
CA ILE A 35 47.89 -15.25 20.55
C ILE A 35 48.59 -16.63 20.60
N PRO A 36 49.06 -17.09 21.76
CA PRO A 36 49.72 -18.38 21.87
C PRO A 36 48.75 -19.53 21.52
N LYS A 37 49.19 -20.45 20.67
CA LYS A 37 48.44 -21.62 20.31
C LYS A 37 48.31 -22.56 21.55
N ARG A 38 47.21 -22.45 22.30
CA ARG A 38 46.88 -23.36 23.37
C ARG A 38 46.14 -24.58 22.78
N LYS A 39 46.60 -25.78 23.14
CA LYS A 39 45.85 -27.00 22.87
C LYS A 39 44.57 -27.01 23.73
N ILE A 40 43.44 -26.65 23.12
CA ILE A 40 42.14 -26.72 23.78
C ILE A 40 41.63 -28.14 23.65
N SER A 41 41.29 -28.78 24.80
CA SER A 41 40.67 -30.10 24.76
C SER A 41 39.31 -30.03 24.03
N ILE A 42 38.97 -31.07 23.32
CA ILE A 42 37.67 -31.17 22.60
C ILE A 42 36.51 -30.84 23.52
N LYS A 43 36.51 -31.28 24.78
CA LYS A 43 35.46 -30.94 25.77
C LYS A 43 35.35 -29.45 26.01
N LYS A 44 36.46 -28.73 26.17
CA LYS A 44 36.48 -27.28 26.37
C LYS A 44 36.00 -26.54 25.11
N TYR A 45 36.30 -27.04 23.91
CA TYR A 45 35.80 -26.50 22.66
C TYR A 45 34.28 -26.60 22.57
N PHE A 46 33.73 -27.81 22.87
CA PHE A 46 32.27 -27.97 22.88
C PHE A 46 31.56 -27.12 23.94
N VAL A 47 32.13 -26.99 25.14
CA VAL A 47 31.60 -26.12 26.19
C VAL A 47 31.61 -24.66 25.73
N SER A 48 32.70 -24.19 25.12
CA SER A 48 32.80 -22.83 24.59
C SER A 48 31.77 -22.59 23.47
N LEU A 49 31.61 -23.55 22.56
CA LEU A 49 30.60 -23.45 21.49
C LEU A 49 29.18 -23.39 22.07
N LEU A 50 28.88 -24.22 23.06
CA LEU A 50 27.58 -24.19 23.73
C LEU A 50 27.33 -22.84 24.44
N VAL A 51 28.33 -22.31 25.13
CA VAL A 51 28.21 -20.98 25.78
C VAL A 51 27.97 -19.90 24.74
N VAL A 52 28.71 -19.88 23.64
CA VAL A 52 28.48 -18.94 22.54
C VAL A 52 27.07 -19.08 21.97
N LEU A 53 26.62 -20.30 21.71
CA LEU A 53 25.27 -20.54 21.20
C LEU A 53 24.19 -20.06 22.19
N CYS A 54 24.34 -20.40 23.48
CA CYS A 54 23.40 -19.97 24.53
C CYS A 54 23.38 -18.43 24.67
N THR A 55 24.54 -17.78 24.67
CA THR A 55 24.59 -16.30 24.75
C THR A 55 24.02 -15.64 23.52
N THR A 56 24.24 -16.20 22.32
CA THR A 56 23.64 -15.69 21.07
C THR A 56 22.11 -15.80 21.11
N ILE A 57 21.59 -16.96 21.50
CA ILE A 57 20.13 -17.17 21.63
C ILE A 57 19.52 -16.24 22.69
N LEU A 58 20.20 -16.08 23.83
CA LEU A 58 19.74 -15.21 24.91
C LEU A 58 19.76 -13.75 24.49
N SER A 59 20.83 -13.29 23.84
CA SER A 59 20.93 -11.94 23.30
C SER A 59 19.86 -11.68 22.26
N TYR A 60 19.62 -12.63 21.37
CA TYR A 60 18.53 -12.50 20.37
C TYR A 60 17.17 -12.32 21.07
N LYS A 61 16.85 -13.17 22.06
CA LYS A 61 15.57 -13.12 22.75
C LYS A 61 15.38 -11.85 23.62
N LEU A 62 16.41 -11.42 24.31
CA LEU A 62 16.30 -10.32 25.29
C LEU A 62 16.51 -8.94 24.66
N LEU A 63 17.37 -8.83 23.65
CA LEU A 63 17.73 -7.54 23.05
C LEU A 63 17.10 -7.37 21.67
N TYR A 64 17.41 -8.26 20.73
CA TYR A 64 17.03 -8.08 19.34
C TYR A 64 15.54 -8.31 19.04
N LYS A 65 14.87 -9.13 19.85
CA LYS A 65 13.43 -9.36 19.73
C LYS A 65 12.56 -8.36 20.50
N ASN A 66 13.17 -7.54 21.32
CA ASN A 66 12.46 -6.57 22.15
C ASN A 66 12.25 -5.26 21.35
N GLU A 67 11.01 -4.96 21.02
CA GLU A 67 10.63 -3.78 20.22
C GLU A 67 10.86 -2.47 20.98
N ASP A 68 10.65 -2.45 22.28
CA ASP A 68 10.88 -1.26 23.11
C ASP A 68 12.36 -0.88 23.12
N ILE A 69 13.25 -1.89 23.23
CA ILE A 69 14.69 -1.64 23.15
C ILE A 69 15.06 -1.18 21.73
N TYR A 70 14.51 -1.81 20.69
CA TYR A 70 14.78 -1.44 19.30
C TYR A 70 14.34 0.00 19.03
N ASN A 71 13.16 0.39 19.46
CA ASN A 71 12.63 1.72 19.27
C ASN A 71 13.33 2.78 20.14
N GLY A 72 13.85 2.39 21.31
CA GLY A 72 14.63 3.27 22.20
C GLY A 72 16.08 3.51 21.76
N VAL A 73 16.59 2.77 20.74
CA VAL A 73 17.97 2.95 20.24
C VAL A 73 18.01 3.97 19.13
N GLY A 74 18.73 5.06 19.35
CA GLY A 74 18.94 6.13 18.39
C GLY A 74 17.95 7.29 18.56
N ASN A 75 18.20 8.38 17.83
CA ASN A 75 17.29 9.51 17.80
C ASN A 75 16.15 9.23 16.81
N THR A 76 15.01 8.80 17.35
CA THR A 76 13.84 8.42 16.56
C THR A 76 13.19 9.59 15.82
N SER A 77 13.36 10.82 16.29
CA SER A 77 12.84 12.03 15.61
C SER A 77 13.48 12.30 14.25
N LEU A 78 14.64 11.70 13.98
CA LEU A 78 15.35 11.82 12.69
C LEU A 78 15.10 10.63 11.75
N ILE A 79 14.31 9.66 12.19
CA ILE A 79 14.08 8.44 11.42
C ILE A 79 12.82 8.61 10.56
N ASN A 80 13.03 8.75 9.28
CA ASN A 80 11.99 8.31 8.37
C ASN A 80 11.98 6.77 8.41
N ILE A 81 11.08 6.20 9.22
CA ILE A 81 10.97 4.75 9.47
C ILE A 81 10.65 3.95 8.20
N TRP A 82 10.14 4.63 7.18
CA TRP A 82 9.74 4.07 5.90
C TRP A 82 10.91 3.86 4.92
N ILE A 83 12.08 4.43 5.22
CA ILE A 83 13.30 4.25 4.42
C ILE A 83 14.26 3.32 5.17
N GLY A 84 14.33 2.06 4.79
CA GLY A 84 15.16 1.05 5.45
C GLY A 84 16.65 1.41 5.55
N THR A 85 17.19 2.15 4.58
CA THR A 85 18.58 2.64 4.60
C THR A 85 18.81 3.66 5.71
N ARG A 86 17.82 4.50 6.05
CA ARG A 86 17.89 5.47 7.15
C ARG A 86 17.95 4.78 8.51
N GLN A 87 17.20 3.71 8.68
CA GLN A 87 17.27 2.91 9.91
C GLN A 87 18.69 2.35 10.12
N SER A 88 19.30 1.83 9.05
CA SER A 88 20.67 1.34 9.11
C SER A 88 21.71 2.44 9.38
N GLN A 89 21.49 3.65 8.92
CA GLN A 89 22.35 4.81 9.21
C GLN A 89 22.30 5.21 10.69
N ILE A 90 21.16 5.15 11.34
CA ILE A 90 20.94 5.62 12.70
C ILE A 90 21.25 4.53 13.74
N ARG A 91 20.87 3.27 13.46
CA ARG A 91 21.00 2.14 14.39
C ARG A 91 22.15 1.20 14.06
N GLY A 92 22.92 1.50 13.01
CA GLY A 92 23.94 0.61 12.45
C GLY A 92 23.33 -0.51 11.60
N LEU A 93 24.18 -1.21 10.86
CA LEU A 93 23.72 -2.23 9.91
C LEU A 93 23.23 -3.52 10.60
N VAL A 94 23.94 -3.97 11.64
CA VAL A 94 23.73 -5.29 12.24
C VAL A 94 22.43 -5.35 13.05
N TYR A 95 22.11 -4.33 13.81
CA TYR A 95 20.97 -4.34 14.72
C TYR A 95 19.61 -4.35 13.96
N PRO A 96 19.36 -3.44 13.02
CA PRO A 96 18.17 -3.52 12.17
C PRO A 96 18.07 -4.81 11.38
N PHE A 97 19.19 -5.28 10.80
CA PHE A 97 19.22 -6.54 10.06
C PHE A 97 18.75 -7.74 10.90
N ILE A 98 19.28 -7.87 12.13
CA ILE A 98 18.88 -8.98 13.01
C ILE A 98 17.42 -8.83 13.48
N CYS A 99 16.97 -7.62 13.79
CA CYS A 99 15.59 -7.36 14.19
C CYS A 99 14.60 -7.72 13.09
N THR A 100 14.94 -7.43 11.83
CA THR A 100 14.07 -7.71 10.68
C THR A 100 14.10 -9.19 10.25
N ILE A 101 15.02 -10.02 10.74
CA ILE A 101 15.01 -11.46 10.45
C ILE A 101 13.69 -12.12 10.85
N LYS A 102 13.09 -11.70 11.96
CA LYS A 102 11.78 -12.23 12.41
C LYS A 102 10.66 -11.97 11.38
N ASP A 103 10.73 -10.82 10.72
CA ASP A 103 9.74 -10.36 9.76
C ASP A 103 10.01 -10.89 8.35
N SER A 104 11.24 -11.40 8.14
CA SER A 104 11.66 -11.98 6.85
C SER A 104 11.18 -13.43 6.64
N THR A 105 10.66 -14.06 7.68
CA THR A 105 10.12 -15.42 7.62
C THR A 105 8.60 -15.35 7.71
N ASP A 106 7.96 -15.44 6.56
CA ASP A 106 6.51 -15.54 6.52
C ASP A 106 6.04 -16.78 7.26
N LYS A 107 5.21 -16.57 8.24
CA LYS A 107 4.65 -17.67 9.01
C LYS A 107 3.65 -18.43 8.15
N LYS A 108 3.96 -19.68 7.90
CA LYS A 108 3.01 -20.61 7.29
C LYS A 108 1.75 -20.67 8.15
N PRO A 109 0.55 -20.51 7.55
CA PRO A 109 -0.70 -20.60 8.31
C PRO A 109 -0.79 -21.92 9.07
N LYS A 110 -1.40 -21.87 10.26
CA LYS A 110 -1.63 -23.07 11.06
C LYS A 110 -2.54 -24.02 10.28
N ASP A 111 -2.16 -25.29 10.25
CA ASP A 111 -2.90 -26.34 9.51
C ASP A 111 -2.87 -26.21 7.97
N TYR A 112 -1.96 -25.40 7.40
CA TYR A 112 -1.80 -25.28 5.96
C TYR A 112 -1.47 -26.62 5.30
N ASN A 113 -2.19 -26.93 4.25
CA ASN A 113 -1.95 -28.08 3.39
C ASN A 113 -2.00 -27.64 1.91
N GLU A 114 -0.88 -27.71 1.23
CA GLU A 114 -0.72 -27.23 -0.14
C GLU A 114 -1.69 -27.90 -1.12
N ASN A 115 -1.78 -29.23 -1.10
CA ASN A 115 -2.67 -29.95 -2.00
C ASN A 115 -4.16 -29.59 -1.77
N LYS A 116 -4.55 -29.45 -0.50
CA LYS A 116 -5.91 -29.02 -0.16
C LYS A 116 -6.18 -27.60 -0.68
N THR A 117 -5.21 -26.70 -0.51
CA THR A 117 -5.31 -25.31 -0.94
C THR A 117 -5.35 -25.19 -2.46
N LYS A 118 -4.48 -25.92 -3.17
CA LYS A 118 -4.50 -26.01 -4.62
C LYS A 118 -5.86 -26.50 -5.15
N ASN A 119 -6.43 -27.52 -4.50
CA ASN A 119 -7.76 -28.04 -4.86
C ASN A 119 -8.89 -27.04 -4.63
N ILE A 120 -8.72 -26.02 -3.77
CA ILE A 120 -9.70 -24.95 -3.61
C ILE A 120 -9.70 -24.05 -4.84
N LEU A 121 -8.54 -23.60 -5.28
CA LEU A 121 -8.42 -22.76 -6.49
C LEU A 121 -8.80 -23.52 -7.76
N ASN A 122 -8.46 -24.79 -7.88
CA ASN A 122 -8.83 -25.65 -9.01
C ASN A 122 -10.33 -25.83 -9.21
N LYS A 123 -11.17 -25.33 -8.31
CA LYS A 123 -12.65 -25.30 -8.51
C LYS A 123 -13.09 -24.19 -9.45
N TYR A 124 -12.23 -23.23 -9.71
CA TYR A 124 -12.46 -22.07 -10.56
C TYR A 124 -11.68 -22.22 -11.87
N ASN A 125 -12.19 -21.64 -12.92
CA ASN A 125 -11.53 -21.66 -14.23
C ASN A 125 -10.91 -20.29 -14.50
N TYR A 126 -9.70 -20.27 -15.03
CA TYR A 126 -9.10 -19.05 -15.54
C TYR A 126 -9.92 -18.53 -16.73
N GLU A 127 -10.48 -17.32 -16.59
CA GLU A 127 -11.21 -16.67 -17.67
C GLU A 127 -10.40 -15.46 -18.20
N ASN A 128 -10.17 -15.45 -19.52
CA ASN A 128 -9.58 -14.31 -20.20
C ASN A 128 -10.61 -13.18 -20.35
N ILE A 129 -10.14 -11.94 -20.42
CA ILE A 129 -10.96 -10.80 -20.80
C ILE A 129 -11.20 -10.89 -22.30
N PRO A 130 -12.46 -10.98 -22.77
CA PRO A 130 -12.76 -10.95 -24.21
C PRO A 130 -12.22 -9.68 -24.87
N ASP A 131 -11.71 -9.76 -26.10
CA ASP A 131 -11.07 -8.62 -26.76
C ASP A 131 -12.01 -7.39 -26.87
N ASN A 132 -13.29 -7.62 -27.08
CA ASN A 132 -14.31 -6.55 -27.11
C ASN A 132 -14.70 -6.00 -25.74
N LYS A 133 -14.13 -6.52 -24.66
CA LYS A 133 -14.30 -6.06 -23.27
C LYS A 133 -12.99 -5.58 -22.64
N LYS A 134 -11.90 -5.51 -23.40
CA LYS A 134 -10.64 -4.93 -22.93
C LYS A 134 -10.78 -3.42 -22.92
N VAL A 135 -10.97 -2.87 -21.74
CA VAL A 135 -11.08 -1.42 -21.49
C VAL A 135 -9.82 -0.91 -20.79
N ASN A 136 -9.50 0.36 -20.98
CA ASN A 136 -8.41 1.00 -20.25
C ASN A 136 -8.81 1.18 -18.79
N ILE A 137 -7.93 0.85 -17.87
CA ILE A 137 -8.16 0.94 -16.42
C ILE A 137 -7.12 1.87 -15.82
N ILE A 138 -7.60 2.96 -15.21
CA ILE A 138 -6.78 3.96 -14.54
C ILE A 138 -7.15 3.94 -13.07
N SER A 139 -6.25 3.46 -12.23
CA SER A 139 -6.44 3.35 -10.80
C SER A 139 -5.58 4.39 -10.09
N ILE A 140 -6.19 5.29 -9.33
CA ILE A 140 -5.50 6.35 -8.60
C ILE A 140 -5.82 6.23 -7.12
N MET A 141 -4.80 5.91 -6.35
CA MET A 141 -4.84 5.95 -4.90
C MET A 141 -4.46 7.35 -4.43
N LEU A 142 -5.42 8.03 -3.82
CA LEU A 142 -5.32 9.41 -3.37
C LEU A 142 -4.74 9.46 -1.96
N GLU A 143 -3.60 10.13 -1.81
CA GLU A 143 -2.88 10.29 -0.53
C GLU A 143 -3.74 11.03 0.48
N ALA A 144 -3.95 10.39 1.64
CA ALA A 144 -4.69 10.92 2.79
C ALA A 144 -6.05 11.54 2.43
N TYR A 145 -6.74 10.99 1.42
CA TYR A 145 -7.95 11.59 0.86
C TYR A 145 -9.21 10.95 1.43
N ASN A 146 -10.08 11.79 1.98
CA ASN A 146 -11.42 11.40 2.42
C ASN A 146 -12.35 12.61 2.37
N ASP A 147 -13.64 12.37 2.24
CA ASP A 147 -14.66 13.40 2.34
C ASP A 147 -14.98 13.72 3.82
N PHE A 148 -14.60 14.91 4.24
CA PHE A 148 -14.87 15.43 5.59
C PHE A 148 -16.19 16.17 5.69
N SER A 149 -16.92 16.39 4.60
CA SER A 149 -18.26 16.97 4.63
C SER A 149 -19.27 16.08 5.36
N LYS A 150 -18.93 14.79 5.54
CA LYS A 150 -19.70 13.83 6.35
C LYS A 150 -19.71 14.15 7.86
N PHE A 151 -18.84 15.05 8.34
CA PHE A 151 -18.79 15.42 9.74
C PHE A 151 -19.58 16.69 9.99
N ASP A 152 -20.76 16.58 10.55
CA ASP A 152 -21.67 17.71 10.88
C ASP A 152 -21.05 18.75 11.81
N THR A 153 -19.93 18.44 12.45
CA THR A 153 -19.19 19.37 13.34
C THR A 153 -18.35 20.38 12.57
N ILE A 154 -18.15 20.20 11.27
CA ILE A 154 -17.39 21.10 10.39
C ILE A 154 -18.35 21.75 9.40
N ASN A 155 -18.67 23.04 9.62
CA ASN A 155 -19.57 23.78 8.74
C ASN A 155 -18.74 24.52 7.68
N PHE A 156 -18.50 23.90 6.54
CA PHE A 156 -17.78 24.54 5.43
C PHE A 156 -18.50 25.77 4.89
N ASN A 157 -17.75 26.85 4.63
CA ASN A 157 -18.25 28.07 4.02
C ASN A 157 -18.56 27.91 2.52
N GLU A 158 -17.93 26.92 1.88
CA GLU A 158 -18.14 26.49 0.50
C GLU A 158 -17.94 24.98 0.41
N ASP A 159 -18.51 24.34 -0.59
CA ASP A 159 -18.24 22.93 -0.87
C ASP A 159 -16.86 22.77 -1.51
N ILE A 160 -15.86 22.33 -0.74
CA ILE A 160 -14.50 22.06 -1.22
C ILE A 160 -14.37 20.72 -1.93
N TYR A 161 -15.43 19.90 -1.93
CA TYR A 161 -15.56 18.60 -2.60
C TYR A 161 -16.54 18.64 -3.78
N ILE A 162 -16.87 19.83 -4.29
CA ILE A 162 -17.90 20.04 -5.30
C ILE A 162 -17.71 19.16 -6.54
N ASN A 163 -16.48 18.95 -6.98
CA ASN A 163 -16.18 18.09 -8.13
C ASN A 163 -16.21 16.61 -7.77
N LEU A 164 -15.77 16.23 -6.57
CA LEU A 164 -15.92 14.88 -6.05
C LEU A 164 -17.39 14.47 -6.01
N HIS A 165 -18.26 15.29 -5.42
CA HIS A 165 -19.70 15.04 -5.35
C HIS A 165 -20.33 14.92 -6.74
N ASP A 166 -19.93 15.79 -7.70
CA ASP A 166 -20.38 15.71 -9.10
C ASP A 166 -19.92 14.42 -9.81
N ILE A 167 -18.74 13.93 -9.46
CA ILE A 167 -18.21 12.64 -9.97
C ILE A 167 -18.96 11.48 -9.33
N GLU A 168 -19.25 11.52 -8.03
CA GLU A 168 -19.99 10.48 -7.33
C GLU A 168 -21.41 10.29 -7.91
N GLU A 169 -22.11 11.37 -8.24
CA GLU A 169 -23.44 11.31 -8.88
C GLU A 169 -23.42 10.58 -10.23
N LYS A 170 -22.27 10.52 -10.90
CA LYS A 170 -22.05 9.89 -12.22
C LYS A 170 -21.30 8.58 -12.14
N SER A 171 -21.10 8.06 -10.95
CA SER A 171 -20.22 6.91 -10.68
C SER A 171 -20.87 5.91 -9.74
N ILE A 172 -20.20 4.79 -9.55
CA ILE A 172 -20.42 3.93 -8.41
C ILE A 172 -19.50 4.44 -7.30
N SER A 173 -20.07 4.89 -6.20
CA SER A 173 -19.33 5.36 -5.03
C SER A 173 -19.65 4.50 -3.80
N GLY A 174 -18.65 4.28 -2.95
CA GLY A 174 -18.80 3.51 -1.73
C GLY A 174 -17.68 3.78 -0.75
N ASN A 175 -17.74 3.11 0.40
CA ASN A 175 -16.76 3.28 1.48
C ASN A 175 -15.68 2.19 1.43
N LEU A 176 -14.43 2.59 1.68
CA LEU A 176 -13.29 1.71 1.71
C LEU A 176 -12.71 1.67 3.12
N VAL A 177 -12.85 0.53 3.81
CA VAL A 177 -12.28 0.36 5.15
C VAL A 177 -10.85 -0.14 5.02
N THR A 178 -9.91 0.77 5.20
CA THR A 178 -8.47 0.50 5.22
C THR A 178 -8.04 -0.11 6.56
N THR A 179 -6.77 -0.45 6.72
CA THR A 179 -6.25 -1.02 7.97
C THR A 179 -5.13 -0.18 8.59
N ILE A 180 -4.99 1.06 8.09
CA ILE A 180 -3.95 2.00 8.45
C ILE A 180 -4.54 3.40 8.66
N PHE A 181 -3.84 4.25 9.41
CA PHE A 181 -4.22 5.61 9.71
C PHE A 181 -2.99 6.52 9.74
N GLY A 182 -3.06 7.67 9.09
CA GLY A 182 -2.02 8.69 9.13
C GLY A 182 -0.68 8.26 8.55
N GLY A 183 -0.66 7.26 7.67
CA GLY A 183 0.53 6.75 7.01
C GLY A 183 0.50 5.23 6.85
N GLY A 184 1.48 4.70 6.12
CA GLY A 184 1.49 3.27 5.77
C GLY A 184 0.80 2.96 4.45
N THR A 185 0.66 3.95 3.56
CA THR A 185 0.11 3.91 2.20
C THR A 185 0.33 2.60 1.45
N ILE A 186 1.52 2.03 1.62
CA ILE A 186 1.92 0.77 0.98
C ILE A 186 1.02 -0.43 1.34
N VAL A 187 0.34 -0.41 2.47
CA VAL A 187 -0.55 -1.51 2.89
C VAL A 187 -1.78 -1.51 2.01
N THR A 188 -2.47 -0.36 1.90
CA THR A 188 -3.66 -0.21 1.04
C THR A 188 -3.31 -0.45 -0.44
N GLU A 189 -2.15 0.03 -0.91
CA GLU A 189 -1.62 -0.24 -2.25
C GLU A 189 -1.50 -1.74 -2.53
N ARG A 190 -0.87 -2.49 -1.64
CA ARG A 190 -0.67 -3.93 -1.79
C ARG A 190 -1.98 -4.71 -1.69
N ASP A 191 -2.83 -4.33 -0.76
CA ASP A 191 -4.16 -4.94 -0.60
C ASP A 191 -4.96 -4.82 -1.90
N PHE A 192 -5.02 -3.63 -2.52
CA PHE A 192 -5.68 -3.39 -3.79
C PHE A 192 -5.07 -4.16 -4.96
N LEU A 193 -3.74 -4.13 -5.12
CA LEU A 193 -3.06 -4.73 -6.26
C LEU A 193 -3.03 -6.27 -6.23
N THR A 194 -3.25 -6.87 -5.07
CA THR A 194 -3.03 -8.32 -4.88
C THR A 194 -4.20 -9.08 -4.28
N GLY A 195 -5.10 -8.40 -3.59
CA GLY A 195 -6.11 -9.07 -2.76
C GLY A 195 -5.54 -9.77 -1.52
N TYR A 196 -4.31 -9.46 -1.10
CA TYR A 196 -3.67 -10.08 0.06
C TYR A 196 -3.78 -9.19 1.29
N TYR A 197 -4.48 -9.65 2.28
CA TYR A 197 -4.60 -8.95 3.55
C TYR A 197 -3.33 -9.11 4.39
N LYS A 198 -2.70 -7.99 4.77
CA LYS A 198 -1.50 -7.94 5.63
C LYS A 198 -0.32 -8.78 5.12
N PHE A 199 -0.03 -8.69 3.85
CA PHE A 199 1.05 -9.48 3.28
C PHE A 199 2.42 -8.78 3.43
N PRO A 200 3.50 -9.57 3.67
CA PRO A 200 4.86 -9.03 3.78
C PRO A 200 5.45 -8.60 2.41
N ASP A 201 6.68 -8.11 2.43
CA ASP A 201 7.39 -7.63 1.25
C ASP A 201 7.48 -8.64 0.11
N PHE A 202 7.21 -8.18 -1.11
CA PHE A 202 7.34 -8.97 -2.34
C PHE A 202 8.79 -8.97 -2.82
N ARG A 203 9.55 -9.98 -2.43
CA ARG A 203 10.98 -10.11 -2.74
C ARG A 203 11.26 -10.84 -4.05
N THR A 204 10.24 -11.49 -4.60
CA THR A 204 10.27 -12.25 -5.85
C THR A 204 9.01 -11.98 -6.62
N LYS A 205 8.94 -12.46 -7.86
CA LYS A 205 7.68 -12.43 -8.63
C LYS A 205 6.57 -13.06 -7.82
N THR A 206 5.49 -12.31 -7.66
CA THR A 206 4.34 -12.66 -6.84
C THR A 206 3.07 -12.45 -7.64
N ASN A 207 2.14 -13.40 -7.57
CA ASN A 207 0.85 -13.25 -8.22
C ASN A 207 0.14 -11.98 -7.76
N SER A 208 -0.45 -11.27 -8.69
CA SER A 208 -1.17 -10.02 -8.47
C SER A 208 -2.20 -9.82 -9.59
N TYR A 209 -3.08 -8.86 -9.42
CA TYR A 209 -3.99 -8.44 -10.50
C TYR A 209 -3.24 -7.81 -11.67
N VAL A 210 -2.09 -7.18 -11.42
CA VAL A 210 -1.22 -6.61 -12.47
C VAL A 210 -0.73 -7.69 -13.42
N TRP A 211 -0.26 -8.84 -12.89
CA TRP A 211 0.13 -9.98 -13.73
C TRP A 211 -1.03 -10.49 -14.57
N TYR A 212 -2.24 -10.55 -14.01
CA TYR A 212 -3.42 -10.95 -14.77
C TYR A 212 -3.67 -10.00 -15.94
N PHE A 213 -3.68 -8.68 -15.75
CA PHE A 213 -3.83 -7.72 -16.85
C PHE A 213 -2.70 -7.81 -17.87
N LYS A 214 -1.47 -7.98 -17.43
CA LYS A 214 -0.33 -8.18 -18.32
C LYS A 214 -0.50 -9.42 -19.20
N GLU A 215 -0.99 -10.53 -18.67
CA GLU A 215 -1.31 -11.75 -19.41
C GLU A 215 -2.45 -11.56 -20.41
N GLN A 216 -3.36 -10.62 -20.14
CA GLN A 216 -4.39 -10.22 -21.07
C GLN A 216 -3.90 -9.26 -22.16
N GLY A 217 -2.61 -8.92 -22.19
CA GLY A 217 -1.98 -8.07 -23.20
C GLY A 217 -2.03 -6.57 -22.88
N TYR A 218 -2.31 -6.20 -21.63
CA TYR A 218 -2.27 -4.79 -21.22
C TYR A 218 -0.83 -4.29 -21.08
N ARG A 219 -0.61 -3.02 -21.39
CA ARG A 219 0.55 -2.26 -20.91
C ARG A 219 0.29 -1.90 -19.46
N THR A 220 1.21 -2.26 -18.57
CA THR A 220 1.06 -2.09 -17.13
C THR A 220 2.07 -1.09 -16.59
N GLU A 221 1.60 0.06 -16.12
CA GLU A 221 2.46 1.13 -15.62
C GLU A 221 2.04 1.55 -14.19
N ALA A 222 3.05 1.77 -13.34
CA ALA A 222 2.85 2.37 -12.02
C ALA A 222 3.53 3.75 -11.98
N MET A 223 2.91 4.71 -11.23
CA MET A 223 3.45 6.06 -11.08
C MET A 223 3.35 6.53 -9.64
N HIS A 224 4.41 7.19 -9.14
CA HIS A 224 4.37 7.91 -7.88
C HIS A 224 5.45 9.01 -7.89
N PRO A 225 5.11 10.28 -7.65
CA PRO A 225 6.03 11.41 -7.91
C PRO A 225 7.14 11.58 -6.88
N ILE A 226 7.35 10.61 -5.98
CA ILE A 226 8.42 10.64 -4.98
C ILE A 226 9.55 9.65 -5.29
N TYR A 227 10.55 9.59 -4.40
CA TYR A 227 11.71 8.71 -4.53
C TYR A 227 11.32 7.24 -4.65
N GLY A 228 11.82 6.56 -5.69
CA GLY A 228 11.51 5.16 -5.97
C GLY A 228 11.92 4.19 -4.87
N ALA A 229 12.90 4.57 -4.04
CA ALA A 229 13.32 3.80 -2.87
C ALA A 229 12.30 3.82 -1.71
N PHE A 230 11.33 4.74 -1.73
CA PHE A 230 10.31 4.83 -0.71
C PHE A 230 9.43 3.58 -0.74
N TYR A 231 9.25 2.92 0.40
CA TYR A 231 8.64 1.59 0.51
C TYR A 231 9.26 0.51 -0.39
N ASN A 232 10.46 0.75 -0.93
CA ASN A 232 11.16 -0.18 -1.84
C ASN A 232 10.38 -0.48 -3.14
N ARG A 233 9.56 0.47 -3.62
CA ARG A 233 8.70 0.30 -4.81
C ARG A 233 9.48 -0.05 -6.07
N THR A 234 10.69 0.50 -6.24
CA THR A 234 11.57 0.14 -7.37
C THR A 234 11.89 -1.35 -7.44
N SER A 235 11.93 -2.02 -6.30
CA SER A 235 12.21 -3.47 -6.24
C SER A 235 10.95 -4.32 -6.35
N TYR A 236 9.84 -3.92 -5.74
CA TYR A 236 8.67 -4.79 -5.71
C TYR A 236 7.69 -4.59 -6.88
N ASN A 237 7.56 -3.39 -7.46
CA ASN A 237 6.64 -3.17 -8.59
C ASN A 237 6.91 -4.11 -9.77
N PRO A 238 8.16 -4.35 -10.22
CA PRO A 238 8.44 -5.37 -11.23
C PRO A 238 8.06 -6.78 -10.78
N ASN A 239 8.13 -7.09 -9.49
CA ASN A 239 7.72 -8.37 -8.95
C ASN A 239 6.19 -8.56 -8.98
N LEU A 240 5.43 -7.48 -8.92
CA LEU A 240 3.97 -7.49 -9.09
C LEU A 240 3.51 -7.49 -10.55
N GLY A 241 4.41 -7.29 -11.52
CA GLY A 241 4.07 -7.39 -12.93
C GLY A 241 4.12 -6.11 -13.73
N PHE A 242 4.31 -4.96 -13.12
CA PHE A 242 4.42 -3.70 -13.84
C PHE A 242 5.57 -3.74 -14.86
N ASP A 243 5.30 -3.25 -16.06
CA ASP A 243 6.32 -3.07 -17.11
C ASP A 243 7.26 -1.94 -16.75
N ILE A 244 6.69 -0.83 -16.24
CA ILE A 244 7.43 0.37 -15.86
C ILE A 244 6.88 0.91 -14.53
N TYR A 245 7.78 1.40 -13.68
CA TYR A 245 7.46 2.22 -12.53
C TYR A 245 8.12 3.59 -12.68
N TYR A 246 7.30 4.62 -12.89
CA TYR A 246 7.73 6.01 -12.94
C TYR A 246 7.77 6.62 -11.53
N ASN A 247 8.88 7.26 -11.22
CA ASN A 247 9.16 7.87 -9.93
C ASN A 247 9.99 9.16 -10.10
N TYR A 248 10.32 9.81 -9.00
CA TYR A 248 11.09 11.05 -9.03
C TYR A 248 12.38 10.90 -9.87
N GLU A 249 13.17 9.85 -9.65
CA GLU A 249 14.48 9.72 -10.27
C GLU A 249 14.43 9.52 -11.80
N ASN A 250 13.40 8.84 -12.30
CA ASN A 250 13.37 8.45 -13.72
C ASN A 250 12.34 9.22 -14.58
N LYS A 251 11.40 9.96 -13.96
CA LYS A 251 10.38 10.71 -14.71
C LYS A 251 10.22 12.15 -14.19
N PHE A 252 10.19 12.38 -12.86
CA PHE A 252 9.72 13.65 -12.28
C PHE A 252 10.86 14.56 -11.77
N SER A 253 12.14 14.17 -11.86
CA SER A 253 13.28 14.93 -11.31
C SER A 253 13.54 16.29 -11.98
N HIS A 254 12.95 16.55 -13.14
CA HIS A 254 13.07 17.83 -13.83
C HIS A 254 12.14 18.93 -13.25
N ILE A 255 11.21 18.55 -12.37
CA ILE A 255 10.31 19.47 -11.71
C ILE A 255 11.05 20.11 -10.55
N GLN A 256 11.09 21.46 -10.53
CA GLN A 256 11.87 22.22 -9.53
C GLN A 256 11.21 22.24 -8.15
N GLU A 257 9.91 21.98 -8.05
CA GLU A 257 9.18 21.86 -6.80
C GLU A 257 9.52 20.53 -6.12
N GLN A 258 9.50 20.54 -4.79
CA GLN A 258 9.91 19.37 -4.00
C GLN A 258 9.04 18.13 -4.31
N PHE A 259 7.78 18.33 -4.70
CA PHE A 259 6.85 17.29 -5.11
C PHE A 259 5.83 17.82 -6.12
N LEU A 260 5.44 16.97 -7.05
CA LEU A 260 4.44 17.28 -8.05
C LEU A 260 3.04 17.34 -7.43
N ASN A 261 2.28 18.40 -7.71
CA ASN A 261 0.88 18.51 -7.33
C ASN A 261 0.01 17.55 -8.16
N ASP A 262 -1.20 17.25 -7.70
CA ASP A 262 -2.08 16.27 -8.35
C ASP A 262 -2.54 16.75 -9.72
N TYR A 263 -2.76 18.07 -9.89
CA TYR A 263 -3.21 18.67 -11.15
C TYR A 263 -2.22 18.43 -12.29
N ASP A 264 -0.94 18.60 -12.05
CA ASP A 264 0.13 18.36 -13.02
C ASP A 264 0.47 16.87 -13.11
N PHE A 265 0.33 16.12 -12.01
CA PHE A 265 0.59 14.68 -11.98
C PHE A 265 -0.38 13.91 -12.89
N PHE A 266 -1.63 14.34 -12.96
CA PHE A 266 -2.62 13.68 -13.82
C PHE A 266 -2.33 13.83 -15.31
N ASP A 267 -1.60 14.88 -15.73
CA ASP A 267 -1.14 14.99 -17.12
C ASP A 267 -0.21 13.84 -17.52
N TYR A 268 0.64 13.37 -16.60
CA TYR A 268 1.51 12.22 -16.87
C TYR A 268 0.75 10.89 -16.94
N ILE A 269 -0.36 10.77 -16.22
CA ILE A 269 -1.26 9.61 -16.32
C ILE A 269 -1.94 9.63 -17.70
N ILE A 270 -2.42 10.79 -18.13
CA ILE A 270 -3.02 11.00 -19.46
C ILE A 270 -1.99 10.71 -20.56
N GLU A 271 -0.76 11.23 -20.46
CA GLU A 271 0.34 10.95 -21.40
C GLU A 271 0.61 9.43 -21.55
N GLY A 272 0.63 8.69 -20.42
CA GLY A 272 0.81 7.24 -20.43
C GLY A 272 -0.35 6.51 -21.13
N TYR A 273 -1.58 6.94 -20.87
CA TYR A 273 -2.78 6.44 -21.54
C TYR A 273 -2.73 6.72 -23.05
N GLU A 274 -2.49 7.97 -23.48
CA GLU A 274 -2.43 8.37 -24.88
C GLU A 274 -1.42 7.53 -25.67
N LYS A 275 -0.23 7.34 -25.09
CA LYS A 275 0.79 6.50 -25.68
C LYS A 275 0.34 5.05 -25.86
N SER A 276 -0.39 4.50 -24.89
CA SER A 276 -0.88 3.13 -24.96
C SER A 276 -2.00 3.00 -26.01
N ARG A 277 -2.91 3.97 -26.05
CA ARG A 277 -3.99 4.10 -27.02
C ARG A 277 -3.43 4.17 -28.45
N ASP A 278 -2.45 5.05 -28.69
CA ASP A 278 -1.83 5.25 -30.01
C ASP A 278 -1.08 4.00 -30.51
N ASP A 279 -0.55 3.19 -29.58
CA ASP A 279 0.04 1.88 -29.88
C ASP A 279 -1.00 0.76 -30.06
N GLY A 280 -2.30 1.03 -29.82
CA GLY A 280 -3.38 0.05 -29.88
C GLY A 280 -3.33 -1.01 -28.77
N ILE A 281 -2.73 -0.69 -27.62
CA ILE A 281 -2.54 -1.60 -26.49
C ILE A 281 -3.46 -1.16 -25.35
N PRO A 282 -4.28 -2.02 -24.75
CA PRO A 282 -5.08 -1.66 -23.59
C PRO A 282 -4.17 -1.28 -22.41
N TYR A 283 -4.58 -0.30 -21.62
CA TYR A 283 -3.77 0.31 -20.58
C TYR A 283 -4.27 -0.06 -19.17
N PHE A 284 -3.36 -0.50 -18.32
CA PHE A 284 -3.57 -0.62 -16.89
C PHE A 284 -2.58 0.28 -16.16
N ASN A 285 -3.08 1.33 -15.53
CA ASN A 285 -2.29 2.24 -14.72
C ASN A 285 -2.65 2.10 -13.24
N PHE A 286 -1.62 2.16 -12.41
CA PHE A 286 -1.76 2.37 -10.97
C PHE A 286 -0.89 3.54 -10.53
N SER A 287 -1.53 4.59 -10.05
CA SER A 287 -0.88 5.82 -9.61
C SER A 287 -1.16 6.12 -8.16
N VAL A 288 -0.17 6.64 -7.45
CA VAL A 288 -0.29 7.11 -6.06
C VAL A 288 0.02 8.59 -6.05
N THR A 289 -0.89 9.42 -5.53
CA THR A 289 -0.64 10.87 -5.39
C THR A 289 0.25 11.17 -4.19
N TYR A 290 0.67 12.43 -4.03
CA TYR A 290 1.52 12.83 -2.90
C TYR A 290 1.14 14.19 -2.31
N GLN A 291 0.34 14.98 -2.98
CA GLN A 291 0.04 16.38 -2.62
C GLN A 291 -0.45 16.53 -1.18
N ASN A 292 -1.33 15.63 -0.73
CA ASN A 292 -1.95 15.71 0.60
C ASN A 292 -1.13 15.00 1.70
N HIS A 293 0.13 14.64 1.43
CA HIS A 293 0.99 14.00 2.42
C HIS A 293 1.39 14.97 3.54
N GLY A 294 1.12 14.61 4.79
CA GLY A 294 1.57 15.36 5.97
C GLY A 294 3.10 15.48 6.09
N PRO A 295 3.64 16.23 7.04
CA PRO A 295 2.91 16.94 8.11
C PRO A 295 2.23 18.21 7.62
N TYR A 296 1.05 18.51 8.15
CA TYR A 296 0.35 19.76 7.90
C TYR A 296 0.87 20.81 8.86
N ASN A 297 1.51 21.85 8.30
CA ASN A 297 2.29 22.81 9.08
C ASN A 297 1.42 24.01 9.48
N GLU A 298 0.93 24.02 10.71
CA GLU A 298 0.15 25.09 11.29
C GLU A 298 0.81 26.48 11.18
N PHE A 299 2.13 26.54 11.30
CA PHE A 299 2.89 27.80 11.26
C PHE A 299 3.00 28.40 9.88
N GLU A 300 2.90 27.60 8.83
CA GLU A 300 2.93 28.07 7.43
C GLU A 300 1.55 28.45 6.92
N TYR A 301 0.50 28.20 7.68
CA TYR A 301 -0.88 28.49 7.28
C TYR A 301 -1.37 29.89 7.64
N GLU A 302 -0.57 30.69 8.35
CA GLU A 302 -0.95 32.04 8.74
C GLU A 302 -1.23 32.96 7.52
N GLY A 303 -2.41 33.61 7.51
CA GLY A 303 -2.81 34.53 6.43
C GLY A 303 -3.33 33.85 5.16
N LYS A 304 -3.52 32.51 5.15
CA LYS A 304 -4.16 31.78 4.07
C LYS A 304 -5.69 31.74 4.23
N GLU A 305 -6.37 31.21 3.22
CA GLU A 305 -7.82 31.03 3.22
C GLU A 305 -8.24 29.97 4.24
N TYR A 306 -9.35 30.24 4.96
CA TYR A 306 -9.97 29.29 5.87
C TYR A 306 -11.31 28.83 5.34
N PHE A 307 -11.59 27.54 5.45
CA PHE A 307 -12.72 26.89 4.81
C PHE A 307 -13.98 26.81 5.68
N PHE A 308 -13.87 27.25 6.95
CA PHE A 308 -14.98 27.38 7.89
C PHE A 308 -14.64 28.39 8.98
N ASP A 309 -15.65 28.92 9.68
CA ASP A 309 -15.48 29.98 10.66
C ASP A 309 -14.79 29.48 11.93
N ASP A 310 -13.87 30.30 12.47
CA ASP A 310 -13.29 30.10 13.78
C ASP A 310 -14.28 30.52 14.88
N ILE A 311 -14.82 29.55 15.58
CA ILE A 311 -15.74 29.78 16.71
C ILE A 311 -15.06 29.66 18.07
N GLY A 312 -13.73 29.76 18.11
CA GLY A 312 -12.90 29.64 19.30
C GLY A 312 -12.18 28.31 19.43
N TYR A 313 -11.86 27.67 18.32
CA TYR A 313 -11.08 26.44 18.26
C TYR A 313 -9.63 26.62 18.75
N ASP A 314 -8.99 25.55 19.16
CA ASP A 314 -7.53 25.54 19.33
C ASP A 314 -6.84 25.99 18.05
N ASN A 315 -5.97 26.99 18.13
CA ASN A 315 -5.35 27.62 16.97
C ASN A 315 -4.49 26.62 16.16
N ALA A 316 -3.81 25.70 16.81
CA ALA A 316 -3.00 24.68 16.14
C ALA A 316 -3.89 23.67 15.40
N ALA A 317 -4.95 23.20 16.04
CA ALA A 317 -5.94 22.32 15.43
C ALA A 317 -6.61 22.97 14.21
N TYR A 318 -7.07 24.21 14.37
CA TYR A 318 -7.76 24.96 13.32
C TYR A 318 -6.88 25.20 12.08
N LYS A 319 -5.61 25.57 12.28
CA LYS A 319 -4.67 25.76 11.19
C LYS A 319 -4.27 24.44 10.51
N THR A 320 -4.03 23.40 11.31
CA THR A 320 -3.64 22.07 10.79
C THR A 320 -4.70 21.49 9.87
N ILE A 321 -5.99 21.57 10.25
CA ILE A 321 -7.07 21.02 9.43
C ILE A 321 -7.32 21.88 8.17
N ASN A 322 -7.18 23.22 8.27
CA ASN A 322 -7.32 24.09 7.11
C ASN A 322 -6.15 23.92 6.11
N GLU A 323 -4.93 23.63 6.58
CA GLU A 323 -3.83 23.26 5.69
C GLU A 323 -4.15 21.98 4.92
N TYR A 324 -4.70 20.97 5.58
CA TYR A 324 -5.16 19.75 4.95
C TYR A 324 -6.24 20.06 3.90
N PHE A 325 -7.27 20.84 4.24
CA PHE A 325 -8.36 21.19 3.31
C PHE A 325 -7.89 22.03 2.11
N SER A 326 -6.84 22.82 2.27
CA SER A 326 -6.20 23.51 1.13
C SER A 326 -5.62 22.54 0.10
N GLY A 327 -5.08 21.41 0.55
CA GLY A 327 -4.64 20.32 -0.31
C GLY A 327 -5.82 19.62 -0.98
N ILE A 328 -6.84 19.29 -0.20
CA ILE A 328 -8.07 18.62 -0.67
C ILE A 328 -8.76 19.41 -1.79
N LYS A 329 -8.98 20.71 -1.63
CA LYS A 329 -9.58 21.56 -2.65
C LYS A 329 -8.82 21.53 -3.98
N LYS A 330 -7.48 21.51 -3.92
CA LYS A 330 -6.64 21.39 -5.13
C LYS A 330 -6.73 20.00 -5.76
N THR A 331 -6.82 18.95 -4.96
CA THR A 331 -7.05 17.59 -5.48
C THR A 331 -8.42 17.49 -6.13
N ASP A 332 -9.46 18.12 -5.54
CA ASP A 332 -10.81 18.17 -6.10
C ASP A 332 -10.82 18.80 -7.49
N GLU A 333 -10.12 19.94 -7.68
CA GLU A 333 -9.93 20.58 -8.99
C GLU A 333 -9.18 19.67 -9.99
N ALA A 334 -8.19 18.92 -9.51
CA ALA A 334 -7.44 17.97 -10.34
C ALA A 334 -8.31 16.78 -10.78
N LEU A 335 -9.17 16.27 -9.90
CA LEU A 335 -10.13 15.20 -10.21
C LEU A 335 -11.09 15.63 -11.34
N LYS A 336 -11.60 16.86 -11.26
CA LYS A 336 -12.41 17.40 -12.35
C LYS A 336 -11.68 17.38 -13.69
N LYS A 337 -10.45 17.89 -13.73
CA LYS A 337 -9.63 17.92 -14.95
C LYS A 337 -9.46 16.51 -15.53
N LEU A 338 -9.16 15.52 -14.69
CA LEU A 338 -8.96 14.14 -15.09
C LEU A 338 -10.24 13.55 -15.72
N VAL A 339 -11.37 13.67 -15.02
CA VAL A 339 -12.65 13.12 -15.48
C VAL A 339 -13.13 13.84 -16.73
N ASP A 340 -13.04 15.18 -16.80
CA ASP A 340 -13.39 15.99 -17.99
C ASP A 340 -12.60 15.59 -19.25
N TYR A 341 -11.35 15.11 -19.07
CA TYR A 341 -10.56 14.58 -20.17
C TYR A 341 -11.11 13.23 -20.66
N PHE A 342 -11.29 12.27 -19.75
CA PHE A 342 -11.74 10.92 -20.11
C PHE A 342 -13.20 10.82 -20.50
N GLU A 343 -14.04 11.77 -20.09
CA GLU A 343 -15.42 11.89 -20.54
C GLU A 343 -15.53 12.10 -22.07
N LYS A 344 -14.53 12.76 -22.66
CA LYS A 344 -14.47 13.06 -24.10
C LYS A 344 -13.80 11.98 -24.94
N GLU A 345 -13.17 10.99 -24.28
CA GLU A 345 -12.46 9.93 -24.94
C GLU A 345 -13.41 8.92 -25.61
N GLU A 346 -13.08 8.55 -26.84
CA GLU A 346 -13.85 7.56 -27.60
C GLU A 346 -13.54 6.11 -27.19
N GLU A 347 -12.32 5.85 -26.71
CA GLU A 347 -11.92 4.57 -26.15
C GLU A 347 -12.58 4.31 -24.81
N PRO A 348 -12.93 3.04 -24.50
CA PRO A 348 -13.54 2.71 -23.22
C PRO A 348 -12.53 2.84 -22.08
N VAL A 349 -12.88 3.62 -21.06
CA VAL A 349 -12.05 3.90 -19.89
C VAL A 349 -12.84 3.73 -18.60
N ILE A 350 -12.26 3.01 -17.65
CA ILE A 350 -12.70 2.95 -16.25
C ILE A 350 -11.66 3.66 -15.39
N ILE A 351 -12.11 4.59 -14.55
CA ILE A 351 -11.29 5.25 -13.55
C ILE A 351 -11.69 4.72 -12.18
N ILE A 352 -10.71 4.29 -11.39
CA ILE A 352 -10.88 3.86 -10.01
C ILE A 352 -10.15 4.86 -9.12
N LEU A 353 -10.89 5.59 -8.29
CA LEU A 353 -10.34 6.55 -7.32
C LEU A 353 -10.58 6.00 -5.92
N PHE A 354 -9.61 6.09 -5.03
CA PHE A 354 -9.80 5.69 -3.63
C PHE A 354 -8.77 6.32 -2.70
N GLY A 355 -9.18 6.62 -1.45
CA GLY A 355 -8.27 7.11 -0.42
C GLY A 355 -7.47 5.96 0.21
N ASP A 356 -6.19 6.19 0.48
CA ASP A 356 -5.32 5.17 1.08
C ASP A 356 -5.49 5.06 2.60
N HIS A 357 -5.74 6.17 3.30
CA HIS A 357 -6.01 6.27 4.74
C HIS A 357 -6.52 7.67 5.10
N ASN A 358 -7.05 7.82 6.31
CA ASN A 358 -7.36 9.13 6.86
C ASN A 358 -6.07 9.90 7.24
N PRO A 359 -6.07 11.25 7.17
CA PRO A 359 -4.91 12.08 7.47
C PRO A 359 -4.53 12.06 8.96
N TYR A 360 -3.23 12.23 9.26
CA TYR A 360 -2.76 12.49 10.63
C TYR A 360 -2.79 13.99 10.92
N LEU A 361 -3.85 14.47 11.55
CA LEU A 361 -4.11 15.89 11.80
C LEU A 361 -3.61 16.33 13.20
N GLY A 362 -2.29 16.32 13.37
CA GLY A 362 -1.60 16.77 14.57
C GLY A 362 -1.41 15.69 15.63
N GLU A 363 -0.43 15.92 16.53
CA GLU A 363 -0.05 14.97 17.58
C GLU A 363 -1.22 14.68 18.53
N GLY A 364 -1.43 13.42 18.87
CA GLY A 364 -2.52 12.99 19.73
C GLY A 364 -3.91 13.13 19.08
N ALA A 365 -4.01 13.12 17.77
CA ALA A 365 -5.25 13.35 17.01
C ALA A 365 -5.86 14.74 17.29
N LEU A 366 -5.00 15.77 17.38
CA LEU A 366 -5.32 17.11 17.82
C LEU A 366 -6.61 17.68 17.19
N ALA A 367 -6.66 17.75 15.85
CA ALA A 367 -7.81 18.31 15.17
C ALA A 367 -9.06 17.43 15.31
N TYR A 368 -8.94 16.11 15.26
CA TYR A 368 -10.08 15.22 15.46
C TYR A 368 -10.74 15.44 16.83
N ASN A 369 -9.93 15.56 17.88
CA ASN A 369 -10.43 15.84 19.23
C ASN A 369 -11.09 17.21 19.32
N GLU A 370 -10.49 18.24 18.72
CA GLU A 370 -11.01 19.62 18.75
C GLU A 370 -12.36 19.71 18.03
N PHE A 371 -12.52 19.02 16.90
CA PHE A 371 -13.75 19.00 16.12
C PHE A 371 -14.74 17.91 16.57
N GLY A 372 -14.47 17.25 17.71
CA GLY A 372 -15.38 16.24 18.28
C GLY A 372 -15.56 14.98 17.43
N ILE A 373 -14.60 14.67 16.56
CA ILE A 373 -14.63 13.46 15.74
C ILE A 373 -14.09 12.30 16.56
N ASN A 374 -14.96 11.34 16.86
CA ASN A 374 -14.61 10.17 17.65
C ASN A 374 -13.66 9.23 16.87
N LEU A 375 -12.50 8.89 17.46
CA LEU A 375 -11.55 7.91 16.92
C LEU A 375 -11.35 6.69 17.85
N ASP A 376 -12.26 6.45 18.80
CA ASP A 376 -12.17 5.30 19.71
C ASP A 376 -12.49 3.99 19.00
N LEU A 377 -11.47 3.21 18.70
CA LEU A 377 -11.57 1.90 18.03
C LEU A 377 -12.39 0.85 18.80
N SER A 378 -12.78 1.12 20.05
CA SER A 378 -13.67 0.24 20.80
C SER A 378 -15.13 0.38 20.37
N THR A 379 -15.49 1.49 19.72
CA THR A 379 -16.80 1.80 19.16
C THR A 379 -16.80 1.61 17.64
N LEU A 380 -17.96 1.32 17.06
CA LEU A 380 -18.08 1.19 15.61
C LEU A 380 -17.86 2.54 14.93
N GLU A 381 -18.49 3.59 15.42
CA GLU A 381 -18.30 4.96 14.90
C GLU A 381 -16.82 5.37 14.89
N GLY A 382 -16.12 5.18 15.98
CA GLY A 382 -14.70 5.53 16.05
C GLY A 382 -13.83 4.66 15.15
N PHE A 383 -14.21 3.40 14.93
CA PHE A 383 -13.56 2.53 13.97
C PHE A 383 -13.77 3.01 12.52
N GLU A 384 -14.99 3.37 12.14
CA GLU A 384 -15.33 3.91 10.84
C GLU A 384 -14.58 5.24 10.61
N ASN A 385 -14.66 6.19 11.54
CA ASN A 385 -13.95 7.45 11.45
C ASN A 385 -12.43 7.29 11.36
N TYR A 386 -11.87 6.24 11.94
CA TYR A 386 -10.44 5.97 11.93
C TYR A 386 -9.96 5.35 10.62
N TYR A 387 -10.71 4.39 10.07
CA TYR A 387 -10.25 3.56 8.95
C TYR A 387 -11.01 3.74 7.64
N GLU A 388 -12.21 4.33 7.67
CA GLU A 388 -13.03 4.46 6.49
C GLU A 388 -12.60 5.66 5.64
N THR A 389 -12.29 5.38 4.38
CA THR A 389 -12.12 6.33 3.28
C THR A 389 -13.20 6.08 2.22
N LEU A 390 -13.07 6.67 1.04
CA LEU A 390 -14.01 6.47 -0.06
C LEU A 390 -13.36 5.70 -1.22
N TYR A 391 -14.21 5.13 -2.10
CA TYR A 391 -13.82 4.71 -3.43
C TYR A 391 -14.88 5.12 -4.47
N ILE A 392 -14.43 5.34 -5.71
CA ILE A 392 -15.24 5.65 -6.87
C ILE A 392 -14.82 4.78 -8.03
N ILE A 393 -15.81 4.24 -8.77
CA ILE A 393 -15.61 3.55 -10.04
C ILE A 393 -16.40 4.31 -11.10
N TYR A 394 -15.70 5.12 -11.89
CA TYR A 394 -16.24 5.90 -12.99
C TYR A 394 -16.03 5.19 -14.32
N GLY A 395 -17.04 5.12 -15.15
CA GLY A 395 -16.93 4.65 -16.53
C GLY A 395 -17.33 5.74 -17.51
N ASN A 396 -16.48 6.03 -18.50
CA ASN A 396 -16.87 6.94 -19.56
C ASN A 396 -17.97 6.35 -20.46
N GLU A 397 -18.58 7.13 -21.32
CA GLU A 397 -19.69 6.68 -22.17
C GLU A 397 -19.36 5.47 -23.05
N SER A 398 -18.10 5.32 -23.43
CA SER A 398 -17.64 4.16 -24.20
C SER A 398 -17.54 2.89 -23.34
N ALA A 399 -17.09 3.02 -22.08
CA ALA A 399 -17.10 1.89 -21.14
C ALA A 399 -18.53 1.48 -20.78
N LYS A 400 -19.45 2.44 -20.57
CA LYS A 400 -20.87 2.15 -20.33
C LYS A 400 -21.48 1.34 -21.46
N ARG A 401 -21.20 1.72 -22.71
CA ARG A 401 -21.64 0.95 -23.90
C ARG A 401 -21.00 -0.45 -23.96
N THR A 402 -19.71 -0.54 -23.66
CA THR A 402 -18.97 -1.81 -23.72
C THR A 402 -19.53 -2.85 -22.77
N PHE A 403 -19.92 -2.44 -21.56
CA PHE A 403 -20.45 -3.36 -20.55
C PHE A 403 -21.98 -3.38 -20.47
N ASN A 404 -22.66 -2.48 -21.17
CA ASN A 404 -24.10 -2.23 -21.05
C ASN A 404 -24.49 -1.97 -19.57
N GLN A 405 -23.72 -1.09 -18.91
CA GLN A 405 -23.86 -0.65 -17.52
C GLN A 405 -23.74 0.86 -17.47
N ASP A 406 -24.48 1.50 -16.58
CA ASP A 406 -24.43 2.97 -16.41
C ASP A 406 -23.29 3.43 -15.48
N PHE A 407 -22.73 2.53 -14.68
CA PHE A 407 -21.74 2.82 -13.64
C PHE A 407 -22.23 3.86 -12.63
N ILE A 408 -23.51 3.89 -12.31
CA ILE A 408 -24.11 4.81 -11.35
C ILE A 408 -24.73 4.02 -10.19
N GLY A 409 -24.47 4.45 -8.96
CA GLY A 409 -25.09 3.88 -7.78
C GLY A 409 -24.21 3.87 -6.54
N HIS A 410 -24.73 3.26 -5.49
CA HIS A 410 -24.00 3.07 -4.24
C HIS A 410 -23.37 1.67 -4.19
N GLY A 411 -22.06 1.63 -4.07
CA GLY A 411 -21.28 0.42 -3.84
C GLY A 411 -21.27 0.03 -2.36
N ASP A 412 -20.87 -1.20 -2.10
CA ASP A 412 -20.75 -1.71 -0.73
C ASP A 412 -19.61 -1.04 0.04
N THR A 413 -19.69 -1.04 1.38
CA THR A 413 -18.51 -0.75 2.23
C THR A 413 -17.62 -1.99 2.25
N ILE A 414 -16.40 -1.89 1.74
CA ILE A 414 -15.49 -3.02 1.52
C ILE A 414 -14.07 -2.75 2.02
N SER A 415 -13.28 -3.81 2.17
CA SER A 415 -11.82 -3.68 2.32
C SER A 415 -11.12 -3.50 0.96
N PRO A 416 -9.93 -2.85 0.89
CA PRO A 416 -9.17 -2.65 -0.34
C PRO A 416 -8.88 -3.94 -1.12
N ILE A 417 -8.76 -5.08 -0.44
CA ILE A 417 -8.56 -6.40 -1.06
C ILE A 417 -9.70 -6.83 -2.00
N PHE A 418 -10.87 -6.22 -1.90
CA PHE A 418 -12.05 -6.52 -2.69
C PHE A 418 -12.39 -5.49 -3.76
N LEU A 419 -11.69 -4.33 -3.78
CA LEU A 419 -12.04 -3.25 -4.73
C LEU A 419 -11.90 -3.69 -6.19
N MET A 420 -10.90 -4.52 -6.53
CA MET A 420 -10.80 -5.07 -7.88
C MET A 420 -11.96 -6.04 -8.20
N ASN A 421 -12.47 -6.76 -7.20
CA ASN A 421 -13.66 -7.60 -7.36
C ASN A 421 -14.91 -6.78 -7.66
N GLU A 422 -15.07 -5.60 -7.03
CA GLU A 422 -16.15 -4.67 -7.37
C GLU A 422 -16.11 -4.29 -8.84
N VAL A 423 -14.95 -3.85 -9.33
CA VAL A 423 -14.77 -3.51 -10.75
C VAL A 423 -15.14 -4.68 -11.67
N PHE A 424 -14.66 -5.89 -11.36
CA PHE A 424 -14.97 -7.07 -12.16
C PHE A 424 -16.45 -7.43 -12.13
N SER A 425 -17.09 -7.29 -10.99
CA SER A 425 -18.53 -7.54 -10.82
C SER A 425 -19.36 -6.59 -11.69
N TYR A 426 -19.10 -5.27 -11.63
CA TYR A 426 -19.81 -4.30 -12.46
C TYR A 426 -19.55 -4.49 -13.96
N CYS A 427 -18.36 -4.94 -14.34
CA CYS A 427 -18.01 -5.30 -15.73
C CYS A 427 -18.56 -6.67 -16.15
N ASN A 428 -19.24 -7.39 -15.29
CA ASN A 428 -19.67 -8.77 -15.52
C ASN A 428 -18.52 -9.65 -16.06
N MET A 429 -17.37 -9.56 -15.39
CA MET A 429 -16.14 -10.33 -15.66
C MET A 429 -15.82 -11.22 -14.46
N LYS A 430 -15.22 -12.38 -14.70
CA LYS A 430 -14.85 -13.29 -13.60
C LYS A 430 -13.36 -13.31 -13.29
N GLY A 431 -12.52 -13.13 -14.30
CA GLY A 431 -11.09 -13.12 -14.13
C GLY A 431 -10.47 -14.50 -13.87
N ASN A 432 -9.29 -14.51 -13.26
CA ASN A 432 -8.59 -15.74 -12.92
C ASN A 432 -9.21 -16.46 -11.71
N GLU A 433 -8.67 -17.63 -11.37
CA GLU A 433 -9.17 -18.48 -10.29
C GLU A 433 -9.15 -17.76 -8.93
N TYR A 434 -8.17 -16.88 -8.73
CA TYR A 434 -8.05 -16.15 -7.47
C TYR A 434 -9.08 -15.03 -7.36
N LEU A 435 -9.33 -14.25 -8.42
CA LEU A 435 -10.41 -13.26 -8.46
C LEU A 435 -11.77 -13.90 -8.16
N GLN A 436 -12.05 -15.06 -8.76
CA GLN A 436 -13.30 -15.79 -8.50
C GLN A 436 -13.39 -16.33 -7.07
N TYR A 437 -12.26 -16.75 -6.49
CA TYR A 437 -12.20 -17.13 -5.09
C TYR A 437 -12.43 -15.93 -4.16
N MET A 438 -11.83 -14.78 -4.47
CA MET A 438 -12.00 -13.54 -3.70
C MET A 438 -13.45 -13.04 -3.77
N GLU A 439 -14.12 -13.19 -4.92
CA GLU A 439 -15.55 -12.88 -5.06
C GLU A 439 -16.40 -13.74 -4.11
N LYS A 440 -16.11 -15.04 -4.01
CA LYS A 440 -16.76 -15.91 -3.01
C LYS A 440 -16.51 -15.43 -1.58
N LEU A 441 -15.29 -14.98 -1.27
CA LEU A 441 -14.96 -14.46 0.06
C LEU A 441 -15.75 -13.18 0.34
N LYS A 442 -15.74 -12.23 -0.59
CA LYS A 442 -16.47 -10.96 -0.52
C LYS A 442 -17.95 -11.15 -0.28
N ASN A 443 -18.59 -12.08 -0.99
CA ASN A 443 -20.02 -12.41 -0.82
C ASN A 443 -20.41 -12.89 0.60
N ASN A 444 -19.44 -13.07 1.50
CA ASN A 444 -19.66 -13.45 2.90
C ASN A 444 -19.06 -12.46 3.89
N ILE A 445 -17.97 -11.81 3.50
CA ILE A 445 -17.22 -10.88 4.36
C ILE A 445 -16.77 -9.70 3.49
N ASP A 446 -17.45 -8.55 3.63
CA ASP A 446 -17.13 -7.33 2.87
C ASP A 446 -15.93 -6.59 3.44
N VAL A 447 -15.78 -6.59 4.78
CA VAL A 447 -14.69 -5.91 5.48
C VAL A 447 -13.96 -6.89 6.40
N MET A 448 -12.62 -6.86 6.29
CA MET A 448 -11.71 -7.57 7.19
C MET A 448 -10.77 -6.58 7.87
N SER A 449 -10.76 -6.56 9.21
CA SER A 449 -9.85 -5.72 9.99
C SER A 449 -9.37 -6.42 11.27
N ASP A 450 -8.58 -5.72 12.10
CA ASP A 450 -8.19 -6.25 13.41
C ASP A 450 -9.25 -6.06 14.48
N TYR A 451 -10.25 -5.23 14.23
CA TYR A 451 -11.27 -4.83 15.20
C TYR A 451 -12.65 -5.35 14.81
N TYR A 452 -13.08 -5.10 13.59
CA TYR A 452 -14.40 -5.43 13.09
C TYR A 452 -14.32 -6.16 11.75
N TYR A 453 -15.28 -7.03 11.51
CA TYR A 453 -15.62 -7.56 10.18
C TYR A 453 -17.01 -7.06 9.77
N LYS A 454 -17.22 -6.86 8.47
CA LYS A 454 -18.58 -6.68 7.94
C LYS A 454 -18.99 -7.99 7.28
N GLU A 455 -19.99 -8.65 7.85
CA GLU A 455 -20.50 -9.97 7.42
C GLU A 455 -21.98 -9.85 7.13
N ASP A 456 -22.41 -10.33 5.96
CA ASP A 456 -23.83 -10.23 5.53
C ASP A 456 -24.38 -8.79 5.68
N GLY A 457 -23.60 -7.78 5.34
CA GLY A 457 -23.95 -6.36 5.41
C GLY A 457 -23.91 -5.73 6.81
N THR A 458 -23.48 -6.45 7.86
CA THR A 458 -23.48 -5.96 9.24
C THR A 458 -22.08 -5.98 9.86
N PHE A 459 -21.68 -4.89 10.51
CA PHE A 459 -20.45 -4.86 11.28
C PHE A 459 -20.57 -5.64 12.58
N ILE A 460 -19.62 -6.51 12.83
CA ILE A 460 -19.47 -7.29 14.04
C ILE A 460 -18.04 -7.22 14.56
N LYS A 461 -17.82 -7.40 15.86
CA LYS A 461 -16.45 -7.53 16.39
C LYS A 461 -15.78 -8.78 15.82
N LYS A 462 -14.52 -8.68 15.47
CA LYS A 462 -13.73 -9.76 14.84
C LYS A 462 -13.86 -11.11 15.54
N GLU A 463 -13.92 -11.11 16.88
CA GLU A 463 -14.02 -12.33 17.69
C GLU A 463 -15.38 -13.04 17.54
N GLN A 464 -16.39 -12.35 17.03
CA GLN A 464 -17.76 -12.84 16.89
C GLN A 464 -18.04 -13.47 15.51
N THR A 465 -17.02 -13.49 14.63
CA THR A 465 -17.18 -14.00 13.26
C THR A 465 -17.69 -15.43 13.21
N LYS A 466 -18.71 -15.64 12.40
CA LYS A 466 -19.21 -16.98 12.05
C LYS A 466 -18.39 -17.63 10.91
N TYR A 467 -17.60 -16.85 10.19
CA TYR A 467 -16.81 -17.28 9.03
C TYR A 467 -15.36 -17.65 9.35
N SER A 468 -15.02 -17.98 10.58
CA SER A 468 -13.66 -18.33 11.01
C SER A 468 -13.00 -19.45 10.18
N LYS A 469 -13.80 -20.39 9.64
CA LYS A 469 -13.30 -21.44 8.74
C LYS A 469 -12.93 -20.88 7.36
N LEU A 470 -13.74 -19.97 6.81
CA LEU A 470 -13.50 -19.32 5.53
C LEU A 470 -12.27 -18.42 5.61
N ILE A 471 -12.08 -17.69 6.72
CA ILE A 471 -10.91 -16.86 6.96
C ILE A 471 -9.62 -17.70 6.98
N LYS A 472 -9.61 -18.85 7.67
CA LYS A 472 -8.47 -19.78 7.67
C LYS A 472 -8.23 -20.41 6.30
N GLU A 473 -9.27 -20.64 5.52
CA GLU A 473 -9.16 -21.06 4.12
C GLU A 473 -8.49 -19.96 3.30
N TYR A 474 -8.94 -18.72 3.44
CA TYR A 474 -8.38 -17.55 2.78
C TYR A 474 -6.88 -17.34 3.15
N GLU A 475 -6.51 -17.40 4.42
CA GLU A 475 -5.11 -17.32 4.85
C GLU A 475 -4.24 -18.38 4.14
N SER A 476 -4.77 -19.59 3.99
CA SER A 476 -4.08 -20.69 3.30
C SER A 476 -3.97 -20.44 1.79
N VAL A 477 -5.04 -19.94 1.16
CA VAL A 477 -5.08 -19.60 -0.26
C VAL A 477 -4.11 -18.44 -0.55
N ASN A 478 -4.12 -17.40 0.27
CA ASN A 478 -3.17 -16.30 0.17
C ASN A 478 -1.72 -16.77 0.25
N TYR A 479 -1.42 -17.58 1.26
CA TYR A 479 -0.08 -18.13 1.44
C TYR A 479 0.37 -18.96 0.25
N TYR A 480 -0.51 -19.78 -0.31
CA TYR A 480 -0.22 -20.59 -1.49
C TYR A 480 -0.04 -19.72 -2.74
N TYR A 481 -1.03 -18.89 -3.04
CA TYR A 481 -1.09 -18.13 -4.29
C TYR A 481 0.06 -17.13 -4.42
N SER A 482 0.41 -16.45 -3.33
CA SER A 482 1.51 -15.50 -3.31
C SER A 482 2.90 -16.12 -3.53
N ARG A 483 3.08 -17.42 -3.25
CA ARG A 483 4.39 -18.11 -3.32
C ARG A 483 4.57 -19.03 -4.50
N ASN A 484 3.49 -19.40 -5.15
CA ASN A 484 3.53 -20.37 -6.25
C ASN A 484 3.35 -19.71 -7.62
N PHE A 485 4.05 -18.59 -7.84
CA PHE A 485 3.97 -17.84 -9.09
C PHE A 485 4.21 -18.70 -10.33
N ARG A 486 5.22 -19.56 -10.32
CA ARG A 486 5.57 -20.41 -11.46
C ARG A 486 4.56 -21.53 -11.76
N GLU A 487 3.76 -21.91 -10.75
CA GLU A 487 2.74 -22.96 -10.92
C GLU A 487 1.42 -22.42 -11.47
N THR A 488 1.14 -21.13 -11.22
CA THR A 488 -0.11 -20.50 -11.66
C THR A 488 0.00 -19.88 -13.05
N HIS A 489 1.19 -19.40 -13.44
CA HIS A 489 1.46 -18.88 -14.77
C HIS A 489 2.03 -19.98 -15.65
N LYS A 490 1.21 -20.54 -16.54
CA LYS A 490 1.68 -21.46 -17.58
C LYS A 490 2.38 -20.62 -18.64
N THR A 491 3.71 -20.65 -18.65
CA THR A 491 4.55 -20.14 -19.75
C THR A 491 4.39 -21.01 -20.98
#